data_43c7522399c86ce67fd7f5fd575af9af
#
_entry.id   43c7522399c86ce67fd7f5fd575af9af
#
_cell.length_a   1.000
_cell.length_b   1.000
_cell.length_c   1.000
_cell.angle_alpha   90.00
_cell.angle_beta   90.00
_cell.angle_gamma   90.00
#
_symmetry.space_group_name_H-M   'P 1'
#
loop_
_entity.id
_entity.type
_entity.pdbx_description
1 polymer ?
#
loop_
_entity_poly.entity_id
_entity_poly.type
_entity_poly.pdbx_seq_one_letter_code
_entity_poly.pdbx_strand_id
1 'polypeptide(L)'
;MNKKLDKKRNIDFYLLYTLVFLAVALALYLKFFANGKSLVWSHDGVPQHLNSLAYYGKYLRKVLHTLFIEHKLSLPLWDMHIGYGSDILTTLHYYVIGDPLTLLSVFVPASKTEALYAFLIFLRIYLAGIAFSGYSFYHKNSKQATFMGTMIYIFAGWTIYAAMKHPYFSNPMIYLPLILLGIDKIYKKQKPYVFIWSVALAGLSNFYFFYMLGIFMVLYAIFRYFDLFADRSIKNIGKWLGVFAVYSVIAVLIAAVILLPVILPVFGTDRFKAENYVPLFYDRIYYEKYLGCLIGENMIQWGVAGYTAVSLAGVFVLFSKKKKYTALKAGFVLLNVFLLLPYAGHVLNGLSYVSNRWIWAYGMLIAYIFVKIYPELFALTLTEKRKVFVMLLIYCILALLPEAARTQRNLMAMVLLSLSTFTVLSFGNIFTRERNLTVMVAGFLIAGILFNMHYQYSYEKDYLSEFTDSGEALEKLETGVDRAVLSTDDPSVYRYDQMDTNSSENSSMQMGTNSTAYYFSVASSSIANFFDEMYLN
;
A
#
# COMPACT_ATOMS: atom_id res chain seq x y z
N MET A 1 6.14 19.87 -34.27
CA MET A 1 4.80 19.24 -34.42
C MET A 1 4.64 18.03 -33.49
N ASN A 2 5.61 17.13 -33.36
CA ASN A 2 5.51 15.92 -32.51
C ASN A 2 5.28 16.19 -31.01
N LYS A 3 5.96 17.18 -30.39
CA LYS A 3 5.76 17.48 -28.94
C LYS A 3 4.35 17.94 -28.58
N LYS A 4 3.64 18.67 -29.46
CA LYS A 4 2.23 19.11 -29.23
C LYS A 4 1.27 17.93 -29.36
N LEU A 5 1.48 17.04 -30.32
CA LEU A 5 0.70 15.82 -30.53
C LEU A 5 0.87 14.85 -29.36
N ASP A 6 2.09 14.65 -28.86
CA ASP A 6 2.35 13.81 -27.70
C ASP A 6 1.73 14.38 -26.41
N LYS A 7 1.77 15.72 -26.23
CA LYS A 7 1.13 16.40 -25.10
C LYS A 7 -0.40 16.23 -25.14
N LYS A 8 -1.05 16.41 -26.30
CA LYS A 8 -2.50 16.20 -26.45
C LYS A 8 -2.88 14.74 -26.19
N ARG A 9 -2.11 13.79 -26.74
CA ARG A 9 -2.33 12.36 -26.51
C ARG A 9 -2.25 11.94 -25.05
N ASN A 10 -1.37 12.58 -24.24
CA ASN A 10 -1.26 12.27 -22.81
C ASN A 10 -2.43 12.85 -22.00
N ILE A 11 -2.96 14.02 -22.37
CA ILE A 11 -4.16 14.61 -21.74
C ILE A 11 -5.34 13.65 -21.85
N ASP A 12 -5.59 13.09 -23.06
CA ASP A 12 -6.70 12.15 -23.28
C ASP A 12 -6.57 10.89 -22.41
N PHE A 13 -5.33 10.40 -22.18
CA PHE A 13 -5.09 9.27 -21.29
C PHE A 13 -5.46 9.60 -19.84
N TYR A 14 -4.97 10.72 -19.31
CA TYR A 14 -5.24 11.08 -17.92
C TYR A 14 -6.70 11.46 -17.67
N LEU A 15 -7.38 12.01 -18.68
CA LEU A 15 -8.82 12.25 -18.60
C LEU A 15 -9.58 10.91 -18.49
N LEU A 16 -9.31 9.96 -19.37
CA LEU A 16 -9.91 8.62 -19.30
C LEU A 16 -9.59 7.92 -17.98
N TYR A 17 -8.33 7.98 -17.55
CA TYR A 17 -7.89 7.42 -16.28
C TYR A 17 -8.69 8.00 -15.11
N THR A 18 -8.79 9.33 -15.04
CA THR A 18 -9.53 10.03 -13.99
C THR A 18 -11.00 9.63 -13.97
N LEU A 19 -11.66 9.60 -15.12
CA LEU A 19 -13.08 9.23 -15.22
C LEU A 19 -13.32 7.80 -14.75
N VAL A 20 -12.51 6.85 -15.22
CA VAL A 20 -12.68 5.43 -14.82
C VAL A 20 -12.27 5.23 -13.36
N PHE A 21 -11.21 5.89 -12.89
CA PHE A 21 -10.83 5.88 -11.49
C PHE A 21 -11.97 6.37 -10.60
N LEU A 22 -12.56 7.53 -10.92
CA LEU A 22 -13.67 8.09 -10.15
C LEU A 22 -14.89 7.16 -10.14
N ALA A 23 -15.21 6.52 -11.28
CA ALA A 23 -16.32 5.58 -11.35
C ALA A 23 -16.10 4.36 -10.44
N VAL A 24 -14.90 3.77 -10.45
CA VAL A 24 -14.56 2.62 -9.60
C VAL A 24 -14.46 3.02 -8.13
N ALA A 25 -13.83 4.16 -7.84
CA ALA A 25 -13.72 4.69 -6.48
C ALA A 25 -15.09 5.02 -5.89
N LEU A 26 -15.99 5.61 -6.70
CA LEU A 26 -17.37 5.85 -6.29
C LEU A 26 -18.12 4.54 -6.03
N ALA A 27 -17.98 3.53 -6.90
CA ALA A 27 -18.58 2.22 -6.68
C ALA A 27 -18.10 1.57 -5.37
N LEU A 28 -16.81 1.73 -5.03
CA LEU A 28 -16.23 1.30 -3.76
C LEU A 28 -16.83 2.08 -2.58
N TYR A 29 -16.84 3.40 -2.66
CA TYR A 29 -17.38 4.27 -1.61
C TYR A 29 -18.87 3.99 -1.35
N LEU A 30 -19.66 3.80 -2.41
CA LEU A 30 -21.09 3.52 -2.29
C LEU A 30 -21.37 2.20 -1.55
N LYS A 31 -20.45 1.24 -1.55
CA LYS A 31 -20.59 0.01 -0.74
C LYS A 31 -20.56 0.31 0.77
N PHE A 32 -19.70 1.19 1.21
CA PHE A 32 -19.66 1.65 2.59
C PHE A 32 -20.89 2.50 2.91
N PHE A 33 -21.14 3.51 2.09
CA PHE A 33 -22.25 4.44 2.29
C PHE A 33 -23.62 3.76 2.33
N ALA A 34 -23.89 2.82 1.41
CA ALA A 34 -25.15 2.07 1.38
C ALA A 34 -25.37 1.17 2.61
N ASN A 35 -24.30 0.85 3.35
CA ASN A 35 -24.38 0.12 4.61
C ASN A 35 -24.26 1.06 5.84
N GLY A 36 -24.38 2.37 5.65
CA GLY A 36 -24.27 3.36 6.72
C GLY A 36 -22.87 3.48 7.33
N LYS A 37 -21.82 2.98 6.62
CA LYS A 37 -20.46 2.92 7.17
C LYS A 37 -19.57 4.04 6.69
N SER A 38 -18.71 4.51 7.57
CA SER A 38 -17.55 5.35 7.28
C SER A 38 -16.42 4.52 6.67
N LEU A 39 -15.38 5.20 6.15
CA LEU A 39 -14.11 4.54 5.78
C LEU A 39 -13.12 4.47 6.96
N VAL A 40 -13.56 4.80 8.16
CA VAL A 40 -12.73 4.73 9.37
C VAL A 40 -12.91 3.37 10.04
N TRP A 41 -11.85 2.59 10.06
CA TRP A 41 -11.82 1.29 10.72
C TRP A 41 -11.95 1.47 12.25
N SER A 42 -12.82 0.74 12.90
CA SER A 42 -13.15 0.95 14.33
C SER A 42 -12.03 0.54 15.30
N HIS A 43 -11.13 -0.34 14.86
CA HIS A 43 -9.96 -0.72 15.66
C HIS A 43 -8.88 0.38 15.60
N ASP A 44 -7.76 0.17 14.96
CA ASP A 44 -6.67 1.16 14.86
C ASP A 44 -7.08 2.45 14.14
N GLY A 45 -8.13 2.40 13.30
CA GLY A 45 -8.58 3.55 12.50
C GLY A 45 -9.06 4.72 13.33
N VAL A 46 -9.86 4.48 14.37
CA VAL A 46 -10.40 5.53 15.25
C VAL A 46 -9.29 6.05 16.18
N PRO A 47 -8.74 5.23 17.11
CA PRO A 47 -7.86 5.73 18.16
C PRO A 47 -6.49 6.18 17.64
N GLN A 48 -6.03 5.65 16.52
CA GLN A 48 -4.70 5.96 16.01
C GLN A 48 -4.76 6.83 14.75
N HIS A 49 -5.39 6.38 13.66
CA HIS A 49 -5.25 7.04 12.36
C HIS A 49 -6.06 8.34 12.25
N LEU A 50 -7.36 8.29 12.55
CA LEU A 50 -8.23 9.46 12.52
C LEU A 50 -7.84 10.46 13.59
N ASN A 51 -7.57 9.96 14.80
CA ASN A 51 -7.14 10.75 15.94
C ASN A 51 -5.83 11.51 15.62
N SER A 52 -4.82 10.81 15.10
CA SER A 52 -3.55 11.44 14.67
C SER A 52 -3.78 12.51 13.59
N LEU A 53 -4.67 12.24 12.63
CA LEU A 53 -4.95 13.20 11.55
C LEU A 53 -5.66 14.47 12.08
N ALA A 54 -6.62 14.31 12.97
CA ALA A 54 -7.32 15.42 13.60
C ALA A 54 -6.38 16.26 14.50
N TYR A 55 -5.57 15.57 15.31
CA TYR A 55 -4.54 16.19 16.13
C TYR A 55 -3.53 16.97 15.27
N TYR A 56 -3.01 16.35 14.22
CA TYR A 56 -2.02 16.98 13.34
C TYR A 56 -2.56 18.24 12.67
N GLY A 57 -3.82 18.24 12.25
CA GLY A 57 -4.48 19.44 11.74
C GLY A 57 -4.55 20.57 12.77
N LYS A 58 -4.90 20.26 14.04
CA LYS A 58 -4.88 21.24 15.14
C LYS A 58 -3.47 21.77 15.39
N TYR A 59 -2.49 20.86 15.46
CA TYR A 59 -1.08 21.17 15.66
C TYR A 59 -0.55 22.12 14.58
N LEU A 60 -0.75 21.81 13.31
CA LEU A 60 -0.30 22.65 12.20
C LEU A 60 -0.93 24.05 12.23
N ARG A 61 -2.24 24.15 12.48
CA ARG A 61 -2.92 25.45 12.62
C ARG A 61 -2.36 26.27 13.77
N LYS A 62 -2.06 25.63 14.92
CA LYS A 62 -1.42 26.30 16.07
C LYS A 62 -0.03 26.82 15.70
N VAL A 63 0.81 26.01 15.05
CA VAL A 63 2.15 26.41 14.58
C VAL A 63 2.05 27.60 13.62
N LEU A 64 1.14 27.55 12.65
CA LEU A 64 0.95 28.64 11.70
C LEU A 64 0.42 29.91 12.37
N HIS A 65 -0.50 29.80 13.33
CA HIS A 65 -1.00 30.93 14.10
C HIS A 65 0.14 31.61 14.87
N THR A 66 0.93 30.83 15.61
CA THR A 66 2.08 31.34 16.37
C THR A 66 3.12 32.00 15.45
N LEU A 67 3.37 31.41 14.26
CA LEU A 67 4.32 31.95 13.31
C LEU A 67 3.83 33.26 12.67
N PHE A 68 2.59 33.31 12.18
CA PHE A 68 2.10 34.43 11.36
C PHE A 68 1.41 35.52 12.16
N ILE A 69 0.82 35.21 13.32
CA ILE A 69 0.08 36.17 14.15
C ILE A 69 0.95 36.63 15.32
N GLU A 70 1.64 35.72 16.00
CA GLU A 70 2.49 36.05 17.14
C GLU A 70 3.96 36.34 16.74
N HIS A 71 4.30 36.13 15.47
CA HIS A 71 5.65 36.29 14.90
C HIS A 71 6.73 35.48 15.63
N LYS A 72 6.35 34.30 16.16
CA LYS A 72 7.24 33.37 16.86
C LYS A 72 7.25 32.03 16.17
N LEU A 73 8.44 31.50 15.84
CA LEU A 73 8.58 30.11 15.40
C LEU A 73 8.59 29.21 16.64
N SER A 74 7.49 28.52 16.87
CA SER A 74 7.35 27.52 17.92
C SER A 74 6.92 26.19 17.29
N LEU A 75 7.76 25.17 17.46
CA LEU A 75 7.50 23.80 17.01
C LEU A 75 7.51 22.90 18.25
N PRO A 76 6.38 22.74 18.97
CA PRO A 76 6.31 21.85 20.10
C PRO A 76 6.66 20.43 19.66
N LEU A 77 7.61 19.80 20.31
CA LEU A 77 8.03 18.41 20.05
C LEU A 77 7.48 17.43 21.08
N TRP A 78 6.92 17.93 22.16
CA TRP A 78 6.36 17.16 23.26
C TRP A 78 4.93 17.60 23.57
N ASP A 79 4.04 16.63 23.86
CA ASP A 79 2.68 16.90 24.31
C ASP A 79 2.30 15.99 25.48
N MET A 80 1.80 16.62 26.57
CA MET A 80 1.36 15.92 27.77
C MET A 80 0.08 15.12 27.57
N HIS A 81 -0.71 15.45 26.55
CA HIS A 81 -1.99 14.79 26.22
C HIS A 81 -1.82 13.56 25.32
N ILE A 82 -0.59 13.22 24.91
CA ILE A 82 -0.28 11.99 24.22
C ILE A 82 0.13 10.95 25.26
N GLY A 83 -0.82 10.13 25.69
CA GLY A 83 -0.58 9.11 26.72
C GLY A 83 0.02 9.71 28.00
N TYR A 84 1.16 9.19 28.42
CA TYR A 84 1.89 9.66 29.60
C TYR A 84 2.74 10.91 29.35
N GLY A 85 2.50 11.61 28.27
CA GLY A 85 3.37 12.63 27.73
C GLY A 85 4.41 12.02 26.80
N SER A 86 4.36 12.38 25.53
CA SER A 86 5.18 11.75 24.50
C SER A 86 5.76 12.76 23.53
N ASP A 87 6.87 12.35 22.91
CA ASP A 87 7.41 13.02 21.73
C ASP A 87 6.43 12.88 20.55
N ILE A 88 6.03 14.04 20.03
CA ILE A 88 5.05 14.13 18.96
C ILE A 88 5.60 13.49 17.67
N LEU A 89 6.87 13.74 17.36
CA LEU A 89 7.48 13.33 16.11
C LEU A 89 7.61 11.81 16.04
N THR A 90 8.17 11.18 17.06
CA THR A 90 8.36 9.73 17.14
C THR A 90 7.03 8.99 17.15
N THR A 91 6.08 9.47 17.94
CA THR A 91 4.77 8.80 18.11
C THR A 91 3.93 8.89 16.85
N LEU A 92 3.90 10.04 16.17
CA LEU A 92 2.96 10.29 15.07
C LEU A 92 3.57 10.14 13.68
N HIS A 93 4.88 9.93 13.54
CA HIS A 93 5.51 9.74 12.22
C HIS A 93 4.97 8.52 11.47
N TYR A 94 4.68 7.43 12.18
CA TYR A 94 4.11 6.23 11.56
C TYR A 94 2.77 6.50 10.87
N TYR A 95 2.02 7.50 11.30
CA TYR A 95 0.64 7.80 10.89
C TYR A 95 0.52 9.02 9.99
N VAL A 96 1.08 10.16 10.39
CA VAL A 96 0.79 11.46 9.76
C VAL A 96 1.99 12.37 9.53
N ILE A 97 2.95 12.42 10.47
CA ILE A 97 4.04 13.39 10.37
C ILE A 97 5.01 12.99 9.24
N GLY A 98 5.31 13.96 8.38
CA GLY A 98 6.21 13.77 7.24
C GLY A 98 5.53 13.25 5.96
N ASP A 99 4.31 12.75 6.02
CA ASP A 99 3.52 12.47 4.80
C ASP A 99 3.01 13.78 4.21
N PRO A 100 3.42 14.14 2.96
CA PRO A 100 3.00 15.41 2.35
C PRO A 100 1.47 15.55 2.20
N LEU A 101 0.75 14.44 2.09
CA LEU A 101 -0.70 14.46 1.88
C LEU A 101 -1.47 14.82 3.16
N THR A 102 -0.94 14.46 4.32
CA THR A 102 -1.56 14.81 5.61
C THR A 102 -1.43 16.29 5.96
N LEU A 103 -0.53 17.03 5.30
CA LEU A 103 -0.47 18.49 5.41
C LEU A 103 -1.80 19.17 5.02
N LEU A 104 -2.62 18.50 4.20
CA LEU A 104 -3.97 19.01 3.85
C LEU A 104 -4.88 19.16 5.07
N SER A 105 -4.58 18.50 6.18
CA SER A 105 -5.33 18.63 7.44
C SER A 105 -5.30 20.04 8.02
N VAL A 106 -4.33 20.87 7.64
CA VAL A 106 -4.27 22.27 8.06
C VAL A 106 -5.47 23.08 7.57
N PHE A 107 -5.97 22.76 6.37
CA PHE A 107 -7.08 23.47 5.73
C PHE A 107 -8.46 22.96 6.14
N VAL A 108 -8.52 21.86 6.91
CA VAL A 108 -9.78 21.19 7.24
C VAL A 108 -10.07 21.33 8.74
N PRO A 109 -11.25 21.84 9.14
CA PRO A 109 -11.62 21.91 10.56
C PRO A 109 -11.73 20.51 11.16
N ALA A 110 -11.50 20.38 12.48
CA ALA A 110 -11.49 19.09 13.17
C ALA A 110 -12.80 18.28 12.93
N SER A 111 -13.95 18.95 12.91
CA SER A 111 -15.25 18.31 12.66
C SER A 111 -15.43 17.71 11.25
N LYS A 112 -14.52 17.99 10.31
CA LYS A 112 -14.54 17.46 8.94
C LYS A 112 -13.38 16.50 8.67
N THR A 113 -12.64 16.07 9.71
CA THR A 113 -11.48 15.17 9.56
C THR A 113 -11.87 13.82 8.98
N GLU A 114 -13.05 13.30 9.28
CA GLU A 114 -13.54 12.04 8.71
C GLU A 114 -13.68 12.11 7.19
N ALA A 115 -14.21 13.22 6.66
CA ALA A 115 -14.31 13.43 5.22
C ALA A 115 -12.91 13.58 4.58
N LEU A 116 -11.98 14.27 5.25
CA LEU A 116 -10.59 14.35 4.80
C LEU A 116 -9.92 12.97 4.80
N TYR A 117 -10.16 12.17 5.80
CA TYR A 117 -9.63 10.81 5.92
C TYR A 117 -10.04 9.95 4.70
N ALA A 118 -11.35 9.95 4.38
CA ALA A 118 -11.86 9.26 3.20
C ALA A 118 -11.25 9.82 1.89
N PHE A 119 -11.16 11.14 1.76
CA PHE A 119 -10.53 11.77 0.61
C PHE A 119 -9.07 11.36 0.43
N LEU A 120 -8.30 11.32 1.52
CA LEU A 120 -6.88 10.95 1.49
C LEU A 120 -6.65 9.49 1.08
N ILE A 121 -7.57 8.57 1.39
CA ILE A 121 -7.50 7.18 0.88
C ILE A 121 -7.53 7.20 -0.65
N PHE A 122 -8.55 7.80 -1.24
CA PHE A 122 -8.71 7.84 -2.70
C PHE A 122 -7.63 8.65 -3.39
N LEU A 123 -7.17 9.75 -2.79
CA LEU A 123 -6.08 10.55 -3.33
C LEU A 123 -4.78 9.75 -3.44
N ARG A 124 -4.43 8.95 -2.42
CA ARG A 124 -3.25 8.08 -2.45
C ARG A 124 -3.33 7.04 -3.55
N ILE A 125 -4.47 6.37 -3.69
CA ILE A 125 -4.70 5.38 -4.74
C ILE A 125 -4.60 6.04 -6.13
N TYR A 126 -5.19 7.22 -6.30
CA TYR A 126 -5.09 7.98 -7.55
C TYR A 126 -3.66 8.34 -7.91
N LEU A 127 -2.89 8.85 -6.95
CA LEU A 127 -1.48 9.21 -7.15
C LEU A 127 -0.60 7.99 -7.43
N ALA A 128 -0.90 6.83 -6.83
CA ALA A 128 -0.21 5.58 -7.16
C ALA A 128 -0.38 5.21 -8.64
N GLY A 129 -1.57 5.41 -9.21
CA GLY A 129 -1.81 5.20 -10.63
C GLY A 129 -1.09 6.21 -11.53
N ILE A 130 -1.01 7.48 -11.13
CA ILE A 130 -0.20 8.49 -11.82
C ILE A 130 1.29 8.06 -11.83
N ALA A 131 1.82 7.63 -10.69
CA ALA A 131 3.21 7.20 -10.57
C ALA A 131 3.50 5.97 -11.45
N PHE A 132 2.62 4.95 -11.41
CA PHE A 132 2.73 3.75 -12.25
C PHE A 132 2.66 4.08 -13.74
N SER A 133 1.70 4.92 -14.16
CA SER A 133 1.57 5.31 -15.56
C SER A 133 2.79 6.07 -16.08
N GLY A 134 3.36 6.95 -15.24
CA GLY A 134 4.61 7.65 -15.54
C GLY A 134 5.79 6.69 -15.76
N TYR A 135 5.94 5.67 -14.90
CA TYR A 135 6.92 4.60 -15.05
C TYR A 135 6.68 3.81 -16.35
N SER A 136 5.45 3.41 -16.63
CA SER A 136 5.08 2.67 -17.83
C SER A 136 5.37 3.44 -19.11
N PHE A 137 5.02 4.72 -19.19
CA PHE A 137 5.29 5.58 -20.34
C PHE A 137 6.78 5.84 -20.58
N TYR A 138 7.56 5.93 -19.51
CA TYR A 138 9.02 6.02 -19.64
C TYR A 138 9.60 4.82 -20.38
N HIS A 139 9.01 3.64 -20.19
CA HIS A 139 9.35 2.41 -20.92
C HIS A 139 8.67 2.28 -22.29
N LYS A 140 8.06 3.36 -22.79
CA LYS A 140 7.43 3.45 -24.13
C LYS A 140 6.31 2.43 -24.36
N ASN A 141 5.60 2.03 -23.31
CA ASN A 141 4.46 1.16 -23.45
C ASN A 141 3.25 1.91 -24.02
N SER A 142 2.34 1.18 -24.69
CA SER A 142 1.13 1.77 -25.27
C SER A 142 0.18 2.31 -24.21
N LYS A 143 -0.71 3.23 -24.59
CA LYS A 143 -1.71 3.79 -23.69
C LYS A 143 -2.67 2.74 -23.14
N GLN A 144 -3.12 1.83 -24.01
CA GLN A 144 -4.03 0.74 -23.62
C GLN A 144 -3.38 -0.18 -22.59
N ALA A 145 -2.17 -0.64 -22.87
CA ALA A 145 -1.40 -1.47 -21.92
C ALA A 145 -1.16 -0.75 -20.59
N THR A 146 -0.75 0.52 -20.65
CA THR A 146 -0.50 1.36 -19.47
C THR A 146 -1.78 1.55 -18.66
N PHE A 147 -2.90 1.84 -19.31
CA PHE A 147 -4.19 2.00 -18.63
C PHE A 147 -4.59 0.72 -17.88
N MET A 148 -4.54 -0.44 -18.53
CA MET A 148 -4.89 -1.72 -17.92
C MET A 148 -3.96 -2.07 -16.76
N GLY A 149 -2.64 -1.91 -16.95
CA GLY A 149 -1.67 -2.13 -15.87
C GLY A 149 -1.88 -1.18 -14.69
N THR A 150 -2.21 0.08 -14.96
CA THR A 150 -2.54 1.04 -13.90
C THR A 150 -3.73 0.59 -13.07
N MET A 151 -4.82 0.17 -13.72
CA MET A 151 -6.03 -0.31 -13.04
C MET A 151 -5.76 -1.61 -12.25
N ILE A 152 -4.96 -2.54 -12.80
CA ILE A 152 -4.52 -3.76 -12.09
C ILE A 152 -3.74 -3.39 -10.82
N TYR A 153 -2.84 -2.42 -10.91
CA TYR A 153 -2.00 -2.02 -9.79
C TYR A 153 -2.79 -1.39 -8.65
N ILE A 154 -3.63 -0.40 -8.98
CA ILE A 154 -4.29 0.42 -7.96
C ILE A 154 -5.56 -0.20 -7.36
N PHE A 155 -6.16 -1.20 -8.02
CA PHE A 155 -7.35 -1.90 -7.54
C PHE A 155 -7.11 -3.39 -7.30
N ALA A 156 -5.88 -3.76 -6.94
CA ALA A 156 -5.57 -5.10 -6.41
C ALA A 156 -6.19 -5.31 -5.02
N GLY A 157 -6.22 -6.55 -4.56
CA GLY A 157 -6.77 -6.91 -3.25
C GLY A 157 -6.14 -6.12 -2.09
N TRP A 158 -4.85 -5.79 -2.18
CA TRP A 158 -4.18 -4.92 -1.20
C TRP A 158 -4.90 -3.59 -1.00
N THR A 159 -5.28 -2.92 -2.06
CA THR A 159 -6.02 -1.66 -1.97
C THR A 159 -7.42 -1.86 -1.41
N ILE A 160 -8.14 -2.88 -1.89
CA ILE A 160 -9.53 -3.16 -1.49
C ILE A 160 -9.62 -3.60 -0.02
N TYR A 161 -8.59 -4.25 0.52
CA TYR A 161 -8.55 -4.73 1.90
C TYR A 161 -7.73 -3.82 2.81
N ALA A 162 -6.42 -3.68 2.54
CA ALA A 162 -5.46 -3.10 3.47
C ALA A 162 -5.51 -1.57 3.51
N ALA A 163 -5.60 -0.92 2.34
CA ALA A 163 -5.63 0.54 2.27
C ALA A 163 -6.94 1.14 2.81
N MET A 164 -8.03 0.36 2.84
CA MET A 164 -9.27 0.79 3.49
C MET A 164 -9.14 0.81 5.01
N LYS A 165 -8.43 -0.17 5.61
CA LYS A 165 -8.18 -0.22 7.06
C LYS A 165 -7.09 0.76 7.50
N HIS A 166 -6.02 0.88 6.70
CA HIS A 166 -4.86 1.74 7.01
C HIS A 166 -4.53 2.64 5.81
N PRO A 167 -4.96 3.90 5.77
CA PRO A 167 -4.80 4.78 4.60
C PRO A 167 -3.37 4.91 4.10
N TYR A 168 -2.40 5.03 5.01
CA TYR A 168 -0.98 5.19 4.67
C TYR A 168 -0.32 3.90 4.13
N PHE A 169 -1.01 2.74 4.17
CA PHE A 169 -0.54 1.49 3.54
C PHE A 169 -0.52 1.58 2.01
N SER A 170 -1.14 2.58 1.42
CA SER A 170 -1.03 2.91 -0.01
C SER A 170 0.13 3.84 -0.37
N ASN A 171 0.80 4.48 0.61
CA ASN A 171 1.95 5.35 0.33
C ASN A 171 3.08 4.65 -0.46
N PRO A 172 3.52 3.42 -0.12
CA PRO A 172 4.56 2.75 -0.88
C PRO A 172 4.18 2.49 -2.33
N MET A 173 2.89 2.41 -2.65
CA MET A 173 2.41 2.27 -4.03
C MET A 173 2.66 3.54 -4.86
N ILE A 174 2.77 4.71 -4.24
CA ILE A 174 3.17 5.96 -4.92
C ILE A 174 4.68 5.97 -5.14
N TYR A 175 5.45 5.64 -4.10
CA TYR A 175 6.90 5.81 -4.13
C TYR A 175 7.62 4.72 -4.94
N LEU A 176 7.16 3.46 -4.90
CA LEU A 176 7.83 2.39 -5.61
C LEU A 176 8.00 2.67 -7.12
N PRO A 177 6.95 2.97 -7.91
CA PRO A 177 7.13 3.24 -9.33
C PRO A 177 8.06 4.42 -9.61
N LEU A 178 8.07 5.45 -8.74
CA LEU A 178 8.95 6.62 -8.88
C LEU A 178 10.41 6.27 -8.58
N ILE A 179 10.67 5.46 -7.55
CA ILE A 179 12.01 4.96 -7.23
C ILE A 179 12.55 4.10 -8.39
N LEU A 180 11.74 3.17 -8.91
CA LEU A 180 12.14 2.33 -10.04
C LEU A 180 12.43 3.17 -11.29
N LEU A 181 11.61 4.18 -11.56
CA LEU A 181 11.84 5.16 -12.61
C LEU A 181 13.17 5.92 -12.41
N GLY A 182 13.43 6.31 -11.17
CA GLY A 182 14.66 6.99 -10.79
C GLY A 182 15.91 6.14 -11.05
N ILE A 183 15.86 4.84 -10.69
CA ILE A 183 16.93 3.87 -10.97
C ILE A 183 17.20 3.76 -12.48
N ASP A 184 16.15 3.59 -13.28
CA ASP A 184 16.29 3.51 -14.73
C ASP A 184 16.90 4.77 -15.36
N LYS A 185 16.53 5.95 -14.83
CA LYS A 185 17.12 7.23 -15.25
C LYS A 185 18.61 7.31 -14.92
N ILE A 186 19.01 6.88 -13.72
CA ILE A 186 20.41 6.85 -13.29
C ILE A 186 21.22 5.92 -14.20
N TYR A 187 20.77 4.70 -14.45
CA TYR A 187 21.46 3.76 -15.36
C TYR A 187 21.60 4.31 -16.79
N LYS A 188 20.64 5.11 -17.25
CA LYS A 188 20.70 5.82 -18.54
C LYS A 188 21.46 7.16 -18.47
N LYS A 189 22.17 7.43 -17.38
CA LYS A 189 22.94 8.66 -17.14
C LYS A 189 22.10 9.94 -17.27
N GLN A 190 20.83 9.87 -16.94
CA GLN A 190 19.93 11.02 -16.83
C GLN A 190 19.99 11.63 -15.43
N LYS A 191 19.37 12.80 -15.24
CA LYS A 191 19.36 13.52 -13.96
C LYS A 191 18.75 12.66 -12.86
N PRO A 192 19.37 12.56 -11.66
CA PRO A 192 18.95 11.66 -10.58
C PRO A 192 17.80 12.22 -9.72
N TYR A 193 17.26 13.39 -10.02
CA TYR A 193 16.31 14.09 -9.15
C TYR A 193 15.07 13.27 -8.79
N VAL A 194 14.54 12.48 -9.74
CA VAL A 194 13.38 11.62 -9.47
C VAL A 194 13.73 10.58 -8.40
N PHE A 195 14.92 9.98 -8.48
CA PHE A 195 15.38 9.03 -7.49
C PHE A 195 15.55 9.69 -6.12
N ILE A 196 16.33 10.78 -6.05
CA ILE A 196 16.63 11.46 -4.79
C ILE A 196 15.34 11.89 -4.08
N TRP A 197 14.43 12.58 -4.78
CA TRP A 197 13.20 13.06 -4.18
C TRP A 197 12.21 11.95 -3.83
N SER A 198 12.08 10.90 -4.65
CA SER A 198 11.16 9.80 -4.31
C SER A 198 11.66 8.98 -3.11
N VAL A 199 12.98 8.77 -2.98
CA VAL A 199 13.57 8.13 -1.80
C VAL A 199 13.46 9.01 -0.56
N ALA A 200 13.74 10.32 -0.69
CA ALA A 200 13.61 11.27 0.42
C ALA A 200 12.18 11.37 0.93
N LEU A 201 11.20 11.55 0.03
CA LEU A 201 9.78 11.62 0.39
C LEU A 201 9.27 10.32 0.99
N ALA A 202 9.74 9.17 0.51
CA ALA A 202 9.40 7.89 1.11
C ALA A 202 9.91 7.77 2.55
N GLY A 203 11.16 8.20 2.81
CA GLY A 203 11.73 8.23 4.16
C GLY A 203 11.06 9.23 5.09
N LEU A 204 10.71 10.41 4.58
CA LEU A 204 9.92 11.40 5.32
C LEU A 204 8.53 10.86 5.69
N SER A 205 7.85 10.17 4.76
CA SER A 205 6.45 9.80 4.92
C SER A 205 6.21 8.70 5.93
N ASN A 206 7.05 7.66 5.95
CA ASN A 206 6.83 6.51 6.83
C ASN A 206 8.08 5.61 6.88
N PHE A 207 8.72 5.49 8.03
CA PHE A 207 9.95 4.70 8.20
C PHE A 207 9.75 3.20 7.93
N TYR A 208 8.60 2.65 8.30
CA TYR A 208 8.30 1.23 8.16
C TYR A 208 8.22 0.79 6.69
N PHE A 209 7.48 1.51 5.87
CA PHE A 209 7.42 1.24 4.43
C PHE A 209 8.69 1.67 3.70
N PHE A 210 9.41 2.66 4.22
CA PHE A 210 10.71 3.04 3.69
C PHE A 210 11.73 1.90 3.75
N TYR A 211 11.74 1.13 4.83
CA TYR A 211 12.56 -0.07 4.94
C TYR A 211 12.25 -1.09 3.84
N MET A 212 10.97 -1.42 3.64
CA MET A 212 10.55 -2.34 2.56
C MET A 212 10.91 -1.81 1.17
N LEU A 213 10.67 -0.52 0.92
CA LEU A 213 11.03 0.14 -0.34
C LEU A 213 12.53 0.06 -0.61
N GLY A 214 13.37 0.18 0.42
CA GLY A 214 14.81 0.02 0.34
C GLY A 214 15.21 -1.37 -0.17
N ILE A 215 14.59 -2.43 0.34
CA ILE A 215 14.83 -3.81 -0.13
C ILE A 215 14.42 -3.95 -1.60
N PHE A 216 13.22 -3.52 -1.98
CA PHE A 216 12.76 -3.60 -3.38
C PHE A 216 13.57 -2.71 -4.33
N MET A 217 14.04 -1.56 -3.86
CA MET A 217 14.96 -0.70 -4.60
C MET A 217 16.25 -1.44 -4.96
N VAL A 218 16.87 -2.11 -3.99
CA VAL A 218 18.10 -2.90 -4.20
C VAL A 218 17.83 -4.07 -5.13
N LEU A 219 16.78 -4.86 -4.88
CA LEU A 219 16.42 -5.97 -5.75
C LEU A 219 16.20 -5.53 -7.20
N TYR A 220 15.42 -4.47 -7.40
CA TYR A 220 15.21 -3.93 -8.76
C TYR A 220 16.50 -3.43 -9.40
N ALA A 221 17.34 -2.71 -8.66
CA ALA A 221 18.62 -2.23 -9.20
C ALA A 221 19.50 -3.39 -9.68
N ILE A 222 19.55 -4.49 -8.90
CA ILE A 222 20.29 -5.71 -9.28
C ILE A 222 19.72 -6.31 -10.58
N PHE A 223 18.41 -6.59 -10.63
CA PHE A 223 17.77 -7.16 -11.83
C PHE A 223 17.99 -6.28 -13.06
N ARG A 224 17.83 -4.96 -12.86
CA ARG A 224 17.99 -4.00 -13.95
C ARG A 224 19.43 -3.86 -14.42
N TYR A 225 20.39 -3.98 -13.51
CA TYR A 225 21.82 -4.01 -13.88
C TYR A 225 22.10 -5.18 -14.82
N PHE A 226 21.69 -6.40 -14.46
CA PHE A 226 21.91 -7.59 -15.29
C PHE A 226 21.14 -7.58 -16.61
N ASP A 227 20.04 -6.85 -16.69
CA ASP A 227 19.27 -6.67 -17.92
C ASP A 227 19.92 -5.64 -18.89
N LEU A 228 20.56 -4.61 -18.34
CA LEU A 228 21.10 -3.49 -19.13
C LEU A 228 22.58 -3.63 -19.49
N PHE A 229 23.38 -4.28 -18.66
CA PHE A 229 24.83 -4.31 -18.83
C PHE A 229 25.37 -5.71 -19.11
N ALA A 230 26.16 -5.81 -20.18
CA ALA A 230 26.92 -7.03 -20.50
C ALA A 230 28.19 -7.15 -19.63
N ASP A 231 28.83 -6.00 -19.32
CA ASP A 231 30.00 -5.95 -18.43
C ASP A 231 29.59 -6.18 -16.97
N ARG A 232 29.96 -7.34 -16.44
CA ARG A 232 29.71 -7.78 -15.07
C ARG A 232 30.96 -7.77 -14.21
N SER A 233 32.01 -7.00 -14.62
CA SER A 233 33.21 -6.85 -13.83
C SER A 233 32.95 -6.22 -12.48
N ILE A 234 33.73 -6.62 -11.45
CA ILE A 234 33.65 -6.05 -10.09
C ILE A 234 33.84 -4.53 -10.14
N LYS A 235 34.70 -4.04 -11.05
CA LYS A 235 34.91 -2.60 -11.25
C LYS A 235 33.63 -1.88 -11.70
N ASN A 236 32.90 -2.45 -12.67
CA ASN A 236 31.65 -1.84 -13.14
C ASN A 236 30.52 -1.95 -12.10
N ILE A 237 30.40 -3.08 -11.41
CA ILE A 237 29.46 -3.23 -10.29
C ILE A 237 29.77 -2.21 -9.19
N GLY A 238 31.03 -2.11 -8.74
CA GLY A 238 31.47 -1.15 -7.73
C GLY A 238 31.19 0.30 -8.11
N LYS A 239 31.38 0.66 -9.39
CA LYS A 239 31.04 1.99 -9.91
C LYS A 239 29.54 2.32 -9.69
N TRP A 240 28.64 1.41 -10.09
CA TRP A 240 27.21 1.65 -9.96
C TRP A 240 26.74 1.62 -8.49
N LEU A 241 27.31 0.74 -7.66
CA LEU A 241 27.08 0.77 -6.23
C LEU A 241 27.46 2.12 -5.62
N GLY A 242 28.64 2.66 -5.99
CA GLY A 242 29.06 3.99 -5.55
C GLY A 242 28.10 5.11 -5.98
N VAL A 243 27.64 5.08 -7.24
CA VAL A 243 26.67 6.06 -7.75
C VAL A 243 25.35 6.00 -6.96
N PHE A 244 24.79 4.81 -6.74
CA PHE A 244 23.56 4.65 -5.96
C PHE A 244 23.76 5.01 -4.50
N ALA A 245 24.91 4.64 -3.89
CA ALA A 245 25.22 5.01 -2.52
C ALA A 245 25.21 6.52 -2.33
N VAL A 246 25.87 7.27 -3.21
CA VAL A 246 25.89 8.75 -3.13
C VAL A 246 24.49 9.34 -3.20
N TYR A 247 23.67 8.93 -4.18
CA TYR A 247 22.33 9.49 -4.33
C TYR A 247 21.37 9.05 -3.21
N SER A 248 21.53 7.82 -2.69
CA SER A 248 20.78 7.34 -1.55
C SER A 248 21.15 8.10 -0.28
N VAL A 249 22.43 8.35 -0.04
CA VAL A 249 22.89 9.17 1.12
C VAL A 249 22.30 10.58 1.02
N ILE A 250 22.35 11.23 -0.14
CA ILE A 250 21.74 12.56 -0.31
C ILE A 250 20.24 12.51 0.02
N ALA A 251 19.51 11.51 -0.47
CA ALA A 251 18.08 11.37 -0.20
C ALA A 251 17.79 11.13 1.29
N VAL A 252 18.58 10.27 1.95
CA VAL A 252 18.46 9.99 3.39
C VAL A 252 18.81 11.22 4.22
N LEU A 253 19.82 11.99 3.84
CA LEU A 253 20.17 13.24 4.52
C LEU A 253 19.04 14.27 4.44
N ILE A 254 18.34 14.37 3.31
CA ILE A 254 17.13 15.22 3.20
C ILE A 254 16.03 14.71 4.15
N ALA A 255 15.84 13.40 4.25
CA ALA A 255 14.84 12.80 5.13
C ALA A 255 15.24 12.81 6.60
N ALA A 256 16.53 12.94 6.92
CA ALA A 256 17.10 12.77 8.26
C ALA A 256 16.50 13.73 9.29
N VAL A 257 16.01 14.89 8.88
CA VAL A 257 15.37 15.87 9.78
C VAL A 257 14.18 15.27 10.55
N ILE A 258 13.48 14.33 9.95
CA ILE A 258 12.37 13.58 10.57
C ILE A 258 12.80 12.13 10.87
N LEU A 259 13.47 11.49 9.92
CA LEU A 259 13.76 10.06 9.98
C LEU A 259 14.74 9.71 11.11
N LEU A 260 15.77 10.54 11.36
CA LEU A 260 16.77 10.25 12.39
C LEU A 260 16.19 10.30 13.81
N PRO A 261 15.45 11.35 14.22
CA PRO A 261 14.78 11.38 15.53
C PRO A 261 13.81 10.22 15.75
N VAL A 262 13.20 9.69 14.68
CA VAL A 262 12.26 8.58 14.77
C VAL A 262 12.95 7.22 14.87
N ILE A 263 13.98 6.98 14.07
CA ILE A 263 14.66 5.68 14.02
C ILE A 263 15.44 5.40 15.31
N LEU A 264 16.08 6.40 15.90
CA LEU A 264 16.88 6.20 17.11
C LEU A 264 16.07 5.61 18.28
N PRO A 265 14.89 6.16 18.65
CA PRO A 265 14.04 5.55 19.67
C PRO A 265 13.46 4.20 19.28
N VAL A 266 13.13 3.99 17.98
CA VAL A 266 12.57 2.73 17.50
C VAL A 266 13.51 1.55 17.76
N PHE A 267 14.82 1.71 17.61
CA PHE A 267 15.79 0.67 17.96
C PHE A 267 15.84 0.34 19.47
N GLY A 268 15.35 1.21 20.31
CA GLY A 268 15.22 0.99 21.76
C GLY A 268 13.94 0.27 22.17
N THR A 269 12.97 0.11 21.26
CA THR A 269 11.67 -0.50 21.59
C THR A 269 11.76 -2.01 21.72
N ASP A 270 10.89 -2.59 22.56
CA ASP A 270 10.85 -4.04 22.81
C ASP A 270 10.42 -4.86 21.60
N ARG A 271 9.82 -4.23 20.60
CA ARG A 271 9.48 -4.89 19.32
C ARG A 271 10.70 -5.47 18.59
N PHE A 272 11.87 -4.87 18.75
CA PHE A 272 13.12 -5.38 18.18
C PHE A 272 13.87 -6.32 19.14
N LYS A 273 13.52 -6.30 20.43
CA LYS A 273 14.10 -7.17 21.46
C LYS A 273 13.34 -8.48 21.60
N ALA A 274 12.04 -8.50 21.24
CA ALA A 274 11.21 -9.70 21.32
C ALA A 274 11.76 -10.79 20.41
N GLU A 275 12.06 -11.96 20.97
CA GLU A 275 12.38 -13.16 20.19
C GLU A 275 11.12 -13.63 19.45
N ASN A 276 10.98 -13.21 18.20
CA ASN A 276 9.88 -13.67 17.35
C ASN A 276 10.21 -15.06 16.83
N TYR A 277 9.39 -16.04 17.22
CA TYR A 277 9.49 -17.35 16.59
C TYR A 277 9.08 -17.28 15.13
N VAL A 278 9.98 -17.64 14.24
CA VAL A 278 9.75 -17.70 12.79
C VAL A 278 9.76 -19.17 12.36
N PRO A 279 8.61 -19.74 12.02
CA PRO A 279 8.55 -21.12 11.55
C PRO A 279 9.24 -21.26 10.19
N LEU A 280 9.78 -22.43 9.89
CA LEU A 280 10.40 -22.71 8.59
C LEU A 280 9.35 -22.68 7.46
N PHE A 281 8.14 -23.14 7.74
CA PHE A 281 7.00 -23.17 6.84
C PHE A 281 5.77 -22.58 7.51
N TYR A 282 4.85 -22.04 6.71
CA TYR A 282 3.51 -21.66 7.17
C TYR A 282 2.68 -22.90 7.51
N ASP A 283 1.56 -22.69 8.17
CA ASP A 283 0.57 -23.75 8.39
C ASP A 283 0.02 -24.29 7.07
N ARG A 284 -0.42 -25.55 7.09
CA ARG A 284 -0.94 -26.24 5.90
C ARG A 284 -2.02 -25.45 5.18
N ILE A 285 -2.95 -24.82 5.91
CA ILE A 285 -4.06 -24.04 5.34
C ILE A 285 -3.58 -22.84 4.50
N TYR A 286 -2.43 -22.26 4.82
CA TYR A 286 -1.82 -21.20 4.03
C TYR A 286 -1.49 -21.69 2.61
N TYR A 287 -0.85 -22.85 2.50
CA TYR A 287 -0.48 -23.40 1.20
C TYR A 287 -1.69 -23.90 0.41
N GLU A 288 -2.70 -24.43 1.08
CA GLU A 288 -3.95 -24.85 0.46
C GLU A 288 -4.68 -23.69 -0.21
N LYS A 289 -4.65 -22.50 0.37
CA LYS A 289 -5.29 -21.28 -0.17
C LYS A 289 -4.38 -20.45 -1.08
N TYR A 290 -3.10 -20.76 -1.16
CA TYR A 290 -2.09 -19.93 -1.81
C TYR A 290 -2.43 -19.58 -3.26
N LEU A 291 -2.79 -20.54 -4.08
CA LEU A 291 -3.12 -20.28 -5.49
C LEU A 291 -4.41 -19.45 -5.64
N GLY A 292 -5.40 -19.70 -4.79
CA GLY A 292 -6.64 -18.91 -4.78
C GLY A 292 -6.41 -17.44 -4.44
N CYS A 293 -5.45 -17.14 -3.56
CA CYS A 293 -5.18 -15.77 -3.12
C CYS A 293 -4.68 -14.86 -4.26
N LEU A 294 -4.07 -15.41 -5.29
CA LEU A 294 -3.57 -14.62 -6.42
C LEU A 294 -4.69 -13.89 -7.16
N ILE A 295 -5.93 -14.41 -7.13
CA ILE A 295 -7.07 -13.79 -7.82
C ILE A 295 -8.06 -13.15 -6.85
N GLY A 296 -8.25 -13.69 -5.67
CA GLY A 296 -9.29 -13.14 -4.82
C GLY A 296 -9.39 -13.68 -3.40
N GLU A 297 -8.85 -14.87 -3.13
CA GLU A 297 -8.87 -15.41 -1.76
C GLU A 297 -7.94 -14.60 -0.86
N ASN A 298 -8.35 -14.35 0.39
CA ASN A 298 -7.47 -13.74 1.38
C ASN A 298 -6.69 -14.82 2.12
N MET A 299 -5.40 -14.58 2.33
CA MET A 299 -4.56 -15.42 3.18
C MET A 299 -4.29 -14.72 4.52
N ILE A 300 -3.98 -15.53 5.54
CA ILE A 300 -3.44 -15.04 6.81
C ILE A 300 -2.14 -14.25 6.58
N GLN A 301 -1.65 -13.58 7.61
CA GLN A 301 -0.40 -12.80 7.59
C GLN A 301 -0.37 -11.70 6.52
N TRP A 302 -1.51 -11.04 6.27
CA TRP A 302 -1.64 -9.97 5.27
C TRP A 302 -1.35 -10.39 3.83
N GLY A 303 -1.46 -11.67 3.51
CA GLY A 303 -1.28 -12.21 2.17
C GLY A 303 -2.46 -11.87 1.22
N VAL A 304 -2.77 -10.59 1.04
CA VAL A 304 -3.91 -10.12 0.24
C VAL A 304 -3.44 -9.69 -1.13
N ALA A 305 -3.33 -10.63 -2.06
CA ALA A 305 -2.93 -10.37 -3.45
C ALA A 305 -4.10 -9.84 -4.29
N GLY A 306 -5.13 -10.65 -4.47
CA GLY A 306 -6.39 -10.27 -5.14
C GLY A 306 -6.17 -9.58 -6.48
N TYR A 307 -5.30 -10.15 -7.33
CA TYR A 307 -5.10 -9.63 -8.68
C TYR A 307 -6.29 -10.02 -9.56
N THR A 308 -6.52 -9.26 -10.62
CA THR A 308 -7.62 -9.60 -11.53
C THR A 308 -7.32 -10.89 -12.31
N ALA A 309 -8.35 -11.67 -12.62
CA ALA A 309 -8.22 -12.90 -13.38
C ALA A 309 -7.47 -12.71 -14.72
N VAL A 310 -7.73 -11.59 -15.40
CA VAL A 310 -7.07 -11.26 -16.68
C VAL A 310 -5.58 -11.01 -16.51
N SER A 311 -5.12 -10.51 -15.35
CA SER A 311 -3.70 -10.30 -15.11
C SER A 311 -2.96 -11.62 -14.94
N LEU A 312 -3.59 -12.63 -14.31
CA LEU A 312 -3.04 -13.97 -14.21
C LEU A 312 -3.03 -14.70 -15.56
N ALA A 313 -4.06 -14.52 -16.39
CA ALA A 313 -4.03 -14.96 -17.79
C ALA A 313 -2.80 -14.37 -18.52
N GLY A 314 -2.46 -13.11 -18.24
CA GLY A 314 -1.24 -12.47 -18.73
C GLY A 314 0.04 -13.15 -18.25
N VAL A 315 0.09 -13.64 -17.01
CA VAL A 315 1.22 -14.42 -16.50
C VAL A 315 1.38 -15.73 -17.28
N PHE A 316 0.29 -16.41 -17.62
CA PHE A 316 0.37 -17.61 -18.47
C PHE A 316 0.96 -17.28 -19.86
N VAL A 317 0.55 -16.17 -20.45
CA VAL A 317 1.14 -15.68 -21.71
C VAL A 317 2.63 -15.40 -21.54
N LEU A 318 3.06 -14.74 -20.45
CA LEU A 318 4.47 -14.51 -20.14
C LEU A 318 5.28 -15.82 -20.17
N PHE A 319 4.81 -16.85 -19.49
CA PHE A 319 5.52 -18.14 -19.40
C PHE A 319 5.43 -18.97 -20.70
N SER A 320 4.45 -18.72 -21.56
CA SER A 320 4.39 -19.35 -22.88
C SER A 320 5.55 -18.92 -23.80
N LYS A 321 6.11 -17.71 -23.61
CA LYS A 321 7.22 -17.14 -24.39
C LYS A 321 8.58 -17.68 -23.92
N LYS A 322 9.25 -18.53 -24.70
CA LYS A 322 10.47 -19.28 -24.26
C LYS A 322 11.58 -18.40 -23.70
N LYS A 323 12.21 -17.55 -24.53
CA LYS A 323 13.43 -16.79 -24.21
C LYS A 323 13.18 -15.28 -23.98
N LYS A 324 11.92 -14.83 -24.05
CA LYS A 324 11.57 -13.43 -23.81
C LYS A 324 11.26 -13.20 -22.34
N TYR A 325 11.47 -11.99 -21.86
CA TYR A 325 11.03 -11.51 -20.54
C TYR A 325 11.65 -12.25 -19.35
N THR A 326 12.90 -12.72 -19.46
CA THR A 326 13.57 -13.53 -18.43
C THR A 326 13.59 -12.84 -17.07
N ALA A 327 13.89 -11.53 -17.02
CA ALA A 327 13.90 -10.76 -15.78
C ALA A 327 12.51 -10.71 -15.11
N LEU A 328 11.43 -10.53 -15.89
CA LEU A 328 10.06 -10.55 -15.34
C LEU A 328 9.65 -11.92 -14.82
N LYS A 329 10.05 -12.99 -15.52
CA LYS A 329 9.83 -14.37 -15.05
C LYS A 329 10.58 -14.65 -13.75
N ALA A 330 11.86 -14.24 -13.71
CA ALA A 330 12.69 -14.42 -12.51
C ALA A 330 12.13 -13.61 -11.33
N GLY A 331 11.69 -12.37 -11.54
CA GLY A 331 11.03 -11.56 -10.53
C GLY A 331 9.73 -12.19 -10.06
N PHE A 332 8.91 -12.72 -10.96
CA PHE A 332 7.68 -13.44 -10.60
C PHE A 332 7.98 -14.66 -9.72
N VAL A 333 8.94 -15.50 -10.13
CA VAL A 333 9.32 -16.68 -9.34
C VAL A 333 9.87 -16.26 -7.97
N LEU A 334 10.76 -15.26 -7.91
CA LEU A 334 11.34 -14.78 -6.66
C LEU A 334 10.27 -14.30 -5.67
N LEU A 335 9.31 -13.48 -6.12
CA LEU A 335 8.26 -12.98 -5.21
C LEU A 335 7.28 -14.07 -4.78
N ASN A 336 7.04 -15.10 -5.62
CA ASN A 336 6.31 -16.29 -5.18
C ASN A 336 7.09 -17.08 -4.12
N VAL A 337 8.40 -17.23 -4.29
CA VAL A 337 9.25 -17.86 -3.25
C VAL A 337 9.18 -17.07 -1.95
N PHE A 338 9.17 -15.73 -2.01
CA PHE A 338 9.00 -14.90 -0.80
C PHE A 338 7.65 -15.14 -0.12
N LEU A 339 6.56 -15.32 -0.87
CA LEU A 339 5.25 -15.64 -0.31
C LEU A 339 5.18 -17.05 0.29
N LEU A 340 5.97 -17.98 -0.21
CA LEU A 340 5.98 -19.37 0.28
C LEU A 340 6.83 -19.55 1.54
N LEU A 341 7.65 -18.58 1.92
CA LEU A 341 8.59 -18.68 3.04
C LEU A 341 8.29 -17.63 4.13
N PRO A 342 7.97 -18.03 5.38
CA PRO A 342 7.76 -17.12 6.50
C PRO A 342 8.93 -16.18 6.74
N TYR A 343 10.16 -16.62 6.53
CA TYR A 343 11.36 -15.80 6.70
C TYR A 343 11.37 -14.56 5.81
N ALA A 344 10.83 -14.64 4.59
CA ALA A 344 10.71 -13.45 3.73
C ALA A 344 9.74 -12.42 4.33
N GLY A 345 8.60 -12.88 4.86
CA GLY A 345 7.66 -12.03 5.59
C GLY A 345 8.24 -11.41 6.86
N HIS A 346 9.07 -12.16 7.58
CA HIS A 346 9.78 -11.67 8.76
C HIS A 346 10.81 -10.59 8.40
N VAL A 347 11.69 -10.86 7.43
CA VAL A 347 12.70 -9.89 6.98
C VAL A 347 12.05 -8.63 6.42
N LEU A 348 11.04 -8.78 5.55
CA LEU A 348 10.35 -7.63 4.96
C LEU A 348 9.48 -6.87 5.96
N ASN A 349 9.15 -7.46 7.11
CA ASN A 349 8.45 -6.80 8.22
C ASN A 349 9.42 -6.22 9.28
N GLY A 350 10.65 -5.89 8.91
CA GLY A 350 11.63 -5.28 9.80
C GLY A 350 12.14 -6.22 10.88
N LEU A 351 12.29 -7.50 10.58
CA LEU A 351 12.72 -8.56 11.50
C LEU A 351 11.80 -8.73 12.74
N SER A 352 10.54 -8.30 12.62
CA SER A 352 9.49 -8.49 13.60
C SER A 352 8.69 -9.77 13.28
N TYR A 353 7.45 -9.89 13.73
CA TYR A 353 6.62 -11.05 13.40
C TYR A 353 6.42 -11.24 11.88
N VAL A 354 6.05 -12.45 11.47
CA VAL A 354 5.84 -12.79 10.06
C VAL A 354 4.64 -12.02 9.49
N SER A 355 4.85 -11.25 8.41
CA SER A 355 3.79 -10.49 7.74
C SER A 355 4.10 -10.22 6.27
N ASN A 356 3.10 -10.40 5.40
CA ASN A 356 3.23 -10.15 3.97
C ASN A 356 2.74 -8.74 3.57
N ARG A 357 2.89 -7.74 4.44
CA ARG A 357 2.54 -6.34 4.16
C ARG A 357 3.32 -5.70 3.00
N TRP A 358 4.23 -6.42 2.39
CA TRP A 358 5.00 -6.04 1.20
C TRP A 358 4.32 -6.39 -0.14
N ILE A 359 3.17 -7.07 -0.11
CA ILE A 359 2.52 -7.64 -1.30
C ILE A 359 2.09 -6.59 -2.35
N TRP A 360 1.98 -5.31 -1.96
CA TRP A 360 1.82 -4.18 -2.89
C TRP A 360 2.95 -4.10 -3.93
N ALA A 361 4.17 -4.50 -3.58
CA ALA A 361 5.30 -4.55 -4.52
C ALA A 361 5.13 -5.68 -5.54
N TYR A 362 4.54 -6.81 -5.14
CA TYR A 362 4.18 -7.87 -6.07
C TYR A 362 3.06 -7.41 -7.02
N GLY A 363 2.10 -6.60 -6.52
CA GLY A 363 1.10 -5.93 -7.37
C GLY A 363 1.73 -5.07 -8.46
N MET A 364 2.79 -4.33 -8.16
CA MET A 364 3.56 -3.56 -9.14
C MET A 364 4.15 -4.47 -10.24
N LEU A 365 4.73 -5.61 -9.87
CA LEU A 365 5.28 -6.56 -10.82
C LEU A 365 4.21 -7.19 -11.71
N ILE A 366 3.09 -7.66 -11.14
CA ILE A 366 1.97 -8.25 -11.91
C ILE A 366 1.40 -7.26 -12.92
N ALA A 367 1.17 -6.03 -12.49
CA ALA A 367 0.68 -4.96 -13.36
C ALA A 367 1.66 -4.67 -14.50
N TYR A 368 2.95 -4.60 -14.19
CA TYR A 368 3.99 -4.35 -15.21
C TYR A 368 4.20 -5.54 -16.14
N ILE A 369 4.10 -6.77 -15.65
CA ILE A 369 4.05 -7.97 -16.50
C ILE A 369 2.92 -7.82 -17.52
N PHE A 370 1.71 -7.50 -17.06
CA PHE A 370 0.56 -7.34 -17.97
C PHE A 370 0.82 -6.26 -19.03
N VAL A 371 1.38 -5.12 -18.64
CA VAL A 371 1.76 -4.05 -19.59
C VAL A 371 2.72 -4.57 -20.66
N LYS A 372 3.73 -5.34 -20.25
CA LYS A 372 4.78 -5.82 -21.17
C LYS A 372 4.29 -6.92 -22.10
N ILE A 373 3.37 -7.77 -21.64
CA ILE A 373 2.83 -8.86 -22.47
C ILE A 373 1.60 -8.44 -23.27
N TYR A 374 1.03 -7.28 -23.04
CA TYR A 374 -0.17 -6.82 -23.74
C TYR A 374 -0.08 -6.92 -25.26
N PRO A 375 1.01 -6.50 -25.94
CA PRO A 375 1.16 -6.69 -27.37
C PRO A 375 1.19 -8.17 -27.80
N GLU A 376 1.66 -9.06 -26.93
CA GLU A 376 1.77 -10.49 -27.21
C GLU A 376 0.39 -11.19 -27.22
N LEU A 377 -0.65 -10.57 -26.63
CA LEU A 377 -2.02 -11.10 -26.67
C LEU A 377 -2.56 -11.21 -28.10
N PHE A 378 -2.07 -10.36 -28.99
CA PHE A 378 -2.47 -10.29 -30.40
C PHE A 378 -1.61 -11.15 -31.35
N ALA A 379 -0.56 -11.78 -30.81
CA ALA A 379 0.45 -12.47 -31.61
C ALA A 379 0.82 -13.84 -31.03
N LEU A 380 -0.14 -14.55 -30.45
CA LEU A 380 0.06 -15.89 -29.93
C LEU A 380 0.05 -16.93 -31.06
N THR A 381 1.12 -17.69 -31.14
CA THR A 381 1.18 -18.89 -32.01
C THR A 381 0.31 -20.01 -31.45
N LEU A 382 -0.06 -20.97 -32.30
CA LEU A 382 -0.85 -22.13 -31.87
C LEU A 382 -0.17 -22.92 -30.72
N THR A 383 1.16 -23.04 -30.78
CA THR A 383 1.95 -23.70 -29.72
C THR A 383 1.88 -22.92 -28.40
N GLU A 384 1.92 -21.59 -28.45
CA GLU A 384 1.78 -20.75 -27.25
C GLU A 384 0.37 -20.80 -26.68
N LYS A 385 -0.65 -20.77 -27.54
CA LYS A 385 -2.05 -20.95 -27.13
C LYS A 385 -2.26 -22.28 -26.40
N ARG A 386 -1.72 -23.39 -26.93
CA ARG A 386 -1.77 -24.69 -26.25
C ARG A 386 -1.10 -24.67 -24.88
N LYS A 387 0.08 -24.03 -24.76
CA LYS A 387 0.76 -23.89 -23.46
C LYS A 387 -0.05 -23.09 -22.47
N VAL A 388 -0.61 -21.95 -22.87
CA VAL A 388 -1.49 -21.12 -22.03
C VAL A 388 -2.69 -21.93 -21.55
N PHE A 389 -3.32 -22.69 -22.43
CA PHE A 389 -4.45 -23.55 -22.08
C PHE A 389 -4.05 -24.64 -21.04
N VAL A 390 -2.92 -25.32 -21.27
CA VAL A 390 -2.41 -26.33 -20.31
C VAL A 390 -2.11 -25.72 -18.95
N MET A 391 -1.47 -24.52 -18.93
CA MET A 391 -1.20 -23.81 -17.67
C MET A 391 -2.50 -23.42 -16.95
N LEU A 392 -3.53 -22.96 -17.68
CA LEU A 392 -4.85 -22.71 -17.12
C LEU A 392 -5.43 -23.96 -16.45
N LEU A 393 -5.45 -25.10 -17.16
CA LEU A 393 -6.00 -26.35 -16.62
C LEU A 393 -5.26 -26.78 -15.35
N ILE A 394 -3.92 -26.81 -15.41
CA ILE A 394 -3.09 -27.19 -14.25
C ILE A 394 -3.37 -26.26 -13.08
N TYR A 395 -3.41 -24.94 -13.33
CA TYR A 395 -3.68 -23.97 -12.28
C TYR A 395 -5.04 -24.16 -11.64
N CYS A 396 -6.12 -24.30 -12.44
CA CYS A 396 -7.47 -24.52 -11.93
C CYS A 396 -7.58 -25.81 -11.10
N ILE A 397 -6.97 -26.89 -11.59
CA ILE A 397 -6.92 -28.17 -10.84
C ILE A 397 -6.22 -27.96 -9.50
N LEU A 398 -5.01 -27.41 -9.50
CA LEU A 398 -4.23 -27.23 -8.29
C LEU A 398 -4.88 -26.25 -7.31
N ALA A 399 -5.51 -25.18 -7.81
CA ALA A 399 -6.19 -24.17 -6.99
C ALA A 399 -7.48 -24.68 -6.33
N LEU A 400 -8.10 -25.75 -6.88
CA LEU A 400 -9.34 -26.34 -6.37
C LEU A 400 -9.13 -27.71 -5.75
N LEU A 401 -7.91 -28.28 -5.83
CA LEU A 401 -7.61 -29.60 -5.28
C LEU A 401 -7.80 -29.66 -3.76
N PRO A 402 -7.26 -28.69 -2.95
CA PRO A 402 -7.45 -28.68 -1.51
C PRO A 402 -8.91 -28.39 -1.15
N GLU A 403 -9.43 -29.08 -0.13
CA GLU A 403 -10.80 -28.87 0.35
C GLU A 403 -11.01 -27.43 0.88
N ALA A 404 -10.06 -26.93 1.67
CA ALA A 404 -10.10 -25.58 2.22
C ALA A 404 -10.10 -24.47 1.16
N ALA A 405 -9.70 -24.77 -0.08
CA ALA A 405 -9.71 -23.85 -1.21
C ALA A 405 -11.00 -23.90 -2.03
N ARG A 406 -11.93 -24.83 -1.76
CA ARG A 406 -13.20 -24.99 -2.52
C ARG A 406 -14.28 -24.03 -2.05
N THR A 407 -13.91 -22.77 -1.82
CA THR A 407 -14.86 -21.71 -1.48
C THR A 407 -15.63 -21.25 -2.71
N GLN A 408 -16.84 -20.69 -2.51
CA GLN A 408 -17.60 -20.07 -3.61
C GLN A 408 -16.79 -18.97 -4.28
N ARG A 409 -16.03 -18.17 -3.49
CA ARG A 409 -15.16 -17.11 -4.00
C ARG A 409 -14.09 -17.67 -4.95
N ASN A 410 -13.40 -18.73 -4.56
CA ASN A 410 -12.36 -19.33 -5.38
C ASN A 410 -12.92 -20.00 -6.64
N LEU A 411 -14.07 -20.69 -6.55
CA LEU A 411 -14.75 -21.26 -7.70
C LEU A 411 -15.09 -20.19 -8.74
N MET A 412 -15.69 -19.07 -8.33
CA MET A 412 -16.01 -17.96 -9.22
C MET A 412 -14.76 -17.27 -9.78
N ALA A 413 -13.67 -17.19 -9.00
CA ALA A 413 -12.38 -16.71 -9.49
C ALA A 413 -11.83 -17.59 -10.63
N MET A 414 -11.95 -18.92 -10.51
CA MET A 414 -11.53 -19.87 -11.57
C MET A 414 -12.41 -19.75 -12.82
N VAL A 415 -13.70 -19.48 -12.66
CA VAL A 415 -14.59 -19.19 -13.81
C VAL A 415 -14.14 -17.92 -14.53
N LEU A 416 -13.91 -16.82 -13.81
CA LEU A 416 -13.43 -15.57 -14.40
C LEU A 416 -12.06 -15.74 -15.07
N LEU A 417 -11.15 -16.51 -14.47
CA LEU A 417 -9.85 -16.82 -15.05
C LEU A 417 -9.99 -17.62 -16.35
N SER A 418 -10.86 -18.62 -16.34
CA SER A 418 -11.13 -19.44 -17.54
C SER A 418 -11.70 -18.58 -18.67
N LEU A 419 -12.74 -17.80 -18.41
CA LEU A 419 -13.38 -16.93 -19.40
C LEU A 419 -12.40 -15.88 -19.95
N SER A 420 -11.63 -15.21 -19.10
CA SER A 420 -10.64 -14.22 -19.53
C SER A 420 -9.51 -14.86 -20.36
N THR A 421 -9.06 -16.05 -19.96
CA THR A 421 -8.02 -16.78 -20.70
C THR A 421 -8.55 -17.26 -22.06
N PHE A 422 -9.76 -17.85 -22.12
CA PHE A 422 -10.38 -18.23 -23.39
C PHE A 422 -10.58 -17.04 -24.33
N THR A 423 -10.93 -15.87 -23.80
CA THR A 423 -11.04 -14.64 -24.59
C THR A 423 -9.71 -14.31 -25.28
N VAL A 424 -8.59 -14.37 -24.54
CA VAL A 424 -7.25 -14.16 -25.09
C VAL A 424 -6.91 -15.23 -26.16
N LEU A 425 -7.21 -16.50 -25.88
CA LEU A 425 -6.94 -17.61 -26.81
C LEU A 425 -7.77 -17.54 -28.09
N SER A 426 -8.94 -16.89 -28.03
CA SER A 426 -9.86 -16.76 -29.16
C SER A 426 -9.45 -15.68 -30.17
N PHE A 427 -8.38 -14.92 -29.89
CA PHE A 427 -7.88 -13.95 -30.86
C PHE A 427 -7.32 -14.65 -32.11
N GLY A 428 -7.68 -14.10 -33.29
CA GLY A 428 -7.37 -14.70 -34.60
C GLY A 428 -8.45 -15.66 -35.11
N ASN A 429 -9.36 -16.16 -34.24
CA ASN A 429 -10.48 -17.00 -34.60
C ASN A 429 -11.82 -16.24 -34.45
N ILE A 430 -12.20 -15.90 -33.19
CA ILE A 430 -13.44 -15.16 -32.88
C ILE A 430 -13.19 -13.66 -32.96
N PHE A 431 -12.11 -13.20 -32.34
CA PHE A 431 -11.72 -11.79 -32.33
C PHE A 431 -10.64 -11.55 -33.38
N THR A 432 -10.99 -10.92 -34.48
CA THR A 432 -10.03 -10.61 -35.56
C THR A 432 -9.48 -9.19 -35.48
N ARG A 433 -10.16 -8.29 -34.74
CA ARG A 433 -9.73 -6.90 -34.53
C ARG A 433 -9.17 -6.71 -33.14
N GLU A 434 -7.98 -6.14 -33.04
CA GLU A 434 -7.32 -5.82 -31.75
C GLU A 434 -8.22 -5.01 -30.81
N ARG A 435 -8.99 -4.06 -31.37
CA ARG A 435 -9.94 -3.24 -30.59
C ARG A 435 -10.97 -4.10 -29.85
N ASN A 436 -11.50 -5.14 -30.49
CA ASN A 436 -12.52 -6.00 -29.88
C ASN A 436 -11.94 -6.81 -28.71
N LEU A 437 -10.75 -7.39 -28.90
CA LEU A 437 -10.06 -8.08 -27.80
C LEU A 437 -9.72 -7.11 -26.68
N THR A 438 -9.23 -5.89 -26.98
CA THR A 438 -8.94 -4.86 -25.99
C THR A 438 -10.16 -4.53 -25.12
N VAL A 439 -11.33 -4.34 -25.74
CA VAL A 439 -12.59 -4.07 -25.02
C VAL A 439 -12.97 -5.24 -24.11
N MET A 440 -12.87 -6.48 -24.61
CA MET A 440 -13.18 -7.66 -23.81
C MET A 440 -12.22 -7.82 -22.62
N VAL A 441 -10.94 -7.62 -22.84
CA VAL A 441 -9.91 -7.66 -21.78
C VAL A 441 -10.18 -6.57 -20.73
N ALA A 442 -10.53 -5.35 -21.16
CA ALA A 442 -10.92 -4.27 -20.24
C ALA A 442 -12.20 -4.62 -19.45
N GLY A 443 -13.18 -5.26 -20.11
CA GLY A 443 -14.39 -5.76 -19.45
C GLY A 443 -14.06 -6.78 -18.35
N PHE A 444 -13.20 -7.77 -18.63
CA PHE A 444 -12.76 -8.74 -17.62
C PHE A 444 -11.90 -8.12 -16.52
N LEU A 445 -11.13 -7.08 -16.83
CA LEU A 445 -10.40 -6.31 -15.82
C LEU A 445 -11.38 -5.66 -14.82
N ILE A 446 -12.38 -4.93 -15.32
CA ILE A 446 -13.40 -4.30 -14.48
C ILE A 446 -14.22 -5.36 -13.72
N ALA A 447 -14.63 -6.44 -14.39
CA ALA A 447 -15.32 -7.55 -13.73
C ALA A 447 -14.49 -8.16 -12.58
N GLY A 448 -13.17 -8.31 -12.77
CA GLY A 448 -12.27 -8.79 -11.71
C GLY A 448 -12.16 -7.83 -10.53
N ILE A 449 -12.12 -6.51 -10.78
CA ILE A 449 -12.14 -5.50 -9.71
C ILE A 449 -13.46 -5.55 -8.94
N LEU A 450 -14.59 -5.55 -9.65
CA LEU A 450 -15.93 -5.62 -9.04
C LEU A 450 -16.15 -6.94 -8.29
N PHE A 451 -15.59 -8.04 -8.80
CA PHE A 451 -15.58 -9.34 -8.13
C PHE A 451 -14.89 -9.26 -6.75
N ASN A 452 -13.69 -8.71 -6.71
CA ASN A 452 -12.96 -8.54 -5.46
C ASN A 452 -13.71 -7.63 -4.47
N MET A 453 -14.28 -6.52 -4.96
CA MET A 453 -15.11 -5.62 -4.14
C MET A 453 -16.37 -6.32 -3.61
N HIS A 454 -17.05 -7.10 -4.45
CA HIS A 454 -18.27 -7.82 -4.04
C HIS A 454 -17.97 -8.81 -2.93
N TYR A 455 -16.96 -9.67 -3.11
CA TYR A 455 -16.62 -10.65 -2.08
C TYR A 455 -16.08 -10.02 -0.82
N GLN A 456 -15.34 -8.92 -0.90
CA GLN A 456 -14.80 -8.25 0.28
C GLN A 456 -15.86 -7.48 1.06
N TYR A 457 -16.79 -6.78 0.39
CA TYR A 457 -17.69 -5.83 1.04
C TYR A 457 -19.15 -6.28 1.14
N SER A 458 -19.54 -7.35 0.46
CA SER A 458 -20.94 -7.81 0.47
C SER A 458 -21.07 -9.25 0.91
N TYR A 459 -20.09 -10.09 0.61
CA TYR A 459 -20.11 -11.51 0.95
C TYR A 459 -19.50 -11.78 2.32
N GLU A 460 -18.32 -11.21 2.58
CA GLU A 460 -17.69 -11.23 3.90
C GLU A 460 -18.33 -10.14 4.78
N LYS A 461 -19.49 -10.42 5.33
CA LYS A 461 -20.31 -9.46 6.09
C LYS A 461 -19.54 -8.81 7.26
N ASP A 462 -18.64 -9.55 7.85
CA ASP A 462 -17.86 -9.08 9.01
C ASP A 462 -16.88 -7.96 8.67
N TYR A 463 -16.44 -7.85 7.41
CA TYR A 463 -15.48 -6.80 7.04
C TYR A 463 -16.05 -5.39 7.21
N LEU A 464 -17.27 -5.13 6.75
CA LEU A 464 -17.88 -3.80 6.89
C LEU A 464 -18.31 -3.50 8.33
N SER A 465 -18.65 -4.53 9.11
CA SER A 465 -18.99 -4.35 10.54
C SER A 465 -17.83 -3.84 11.38
N GLU A 466 -16.60 -4.08 10.92
CA GLU A 466 -15.41 -3.54 11.57
C GLU A 466 -15.22 -2.01 11.37
N PHE A 467 -16.04 -1.35 10.55
CA PHE A 467 -15.95 0.09 10.29
C PHE A 467 -17.01 0.86 11.10
N THR A 468 -16.67 2.09 11.49
CA THR A 468 -17.58 2.96 12.23
C THR A 468 -18.80 3.35 11.38
N ASP A 469 -19.88 3.74 12.03
CA ASP A 469 -21.00 4.33 11.33
C ASP A 469 -20.63 5.74 10.82
N SER A 470 -21.28 6.14 9.73
CA SER A 470 -20.92 7.38 9.02
C SER A 470 -21.24 8.60 9.88
N GLY A 471 -20.26 9.44 10.11
CA GLY A 471 -20.36 10.66 10.92
C GLY A 471 -20.08 10.45 12.42
N GLU A 472 -19.94 9.21 12.89
CA GLU A 472 -19.75 8.92 14.32
C GLU A 472 -18.28 8.72 14.73
N ALA A 473 -17.36 8.65 13.76
CA ALA A 473 -15.99 8.27 14.04
C ALA A 473 -15.25 9.24 15.00
N LEU A 474 -15.55 10.53 14.94
CA LEU A 474 -14.97 11.52 15.86
C LEU A 474 -15.62 11.47 17.25
N GLU A 475 -16.93 11.20 17.34
CA GLU A 475 -17.61 11.10 18.62
C GLU A 475 -17.10 9.94 19.47
N LYS A 476 -16.65 8.86 18.82
CA LYS A 476 -16.01 7.72 19.51
C LYS A 476 -14.68 8.07 20.17
N LEU A 477 -14.07 9.21 19.84
CA LEU A 477 -12.89 9.73 20.52
C LEU A 477 -13.23 10.54 21.77
N GLU A 478 -14.50 10.86 21.99
CA GLU A 478 -14.96 11.65 23.12
C GLU A 478 -15.56 10.72 24.17
N THR A 479 -14.81 10.37 25.21
CA THR A 479 -15.29 9.48 26.27
C THR A 479 -16.14 10.24 27.30
N GLY A 480 -17.05 9.53 27.97
CA GLY A 480 -17.82 10.09 29.08
C GLY A 480 -16.96 10.50 30.27
N VAL A 481 -15.86 9.75 30.51
CA VAL A 481 -14.90 10.03 31.59
C VAL A 481 -14.14 11.31 31.30
N ASP A 482 -13.64 11.50 30.07
CA ASP A 482 -12.96 12.75 29.67
C ASP A 482 -13.88 13.97 29.84
N ARG A 483 -15.17 13.85 29.45
CA ARG A 483 -16.15 14.92 29.64
C ARG A 483 -16.41 15.21 31.11
N ALA A 484 -16.50 14.18 31.95
CA ALA A 484 -16.65 14.33 33.38
C ALA A 484 -15.46 15.05 34.02
N VAL A 485 -14.24 14.65 33.65
CA VAL A 485 -13.00 15.31 34.11
C VAL A 485 -12.98 16.78 33.71
N LEU A 486 -13.30 17.12 32.46
CA LEU A 486 -13.36 18.51 31.99
C LEU A 486 -14.42 19.34 32.73
N SER A 487 -15.49 18.70 33.23
CA SER A 487 -16.57 19.40 33.99
C SER A 487 -16.19 19.72 35.42
N THR A 488 -15.09 19.15 35.96
CA THR A 488 -14.67 19.41 37.34
C THR A 488 -14.04 20.78 37.54
N ASP A 489 -13.62 21.44 36.46
CA ASP A 489 -12.95 22.75 36.47
C ASP A 489 -11.74 22.80 37.43
N ASP A 490 -11.07 21.65 37.63
CA ASP A 490 -9.91 21.50 38.49
C ASP A 490 -8.63 21.86 37.72
N PRO A 491 -7.91 22.93 38.11
CA PRO A 491 -6.69 23.36 37.43
C PRO A 491 -5.48 22.49 37.76
N SER A 492 -5.61 21.49 38.64
CA SER A 492 -4.47 20.64 39.02
C SER A 492 -4.05 19.71 37.88
N VAL A 493 -2.77 19.48 37.75
CA VAL A 493 -2.23 18.52 36.79
C VAL A 493 -2.23 17.13 37.42
N TYR A 494 -3.18 16.32 37.03
CA TYR A 494 -3.26 14.92 37.46
C TYR A 494 -3.51 14.00 36.25
N ARG A 495 -3.21 12.73 36.42
CA ARG A 495 -3.57 11.68 35.47
C ARG A 495 -4.70 10.83 36.06
N TYR A 496 -5.50 10.26 35.18
CA TYR A 496 -6.57 9.36 35.58
C TYR A 496 -6.64 8.17 34.62
N ASP A 497 -7.07 7.06 35.12
CA ASP A 497 -7.37 5.87 34.34
C ASP A 497 -8.87 5.76 34.05
N GLN A 498 -9.18 5.13 32.94
CA GLN A 498 -10.55 4.87 32.51
C GLN A 498 -10.84 3.39 32.73
N MET A 499 -11.71 3.09 33.70
CA MET A 499 -12.09 1.70 34.00
C MET A 499 -13.18 1.16 33.05
N ASP A 500 -13.67 1.98 32.14
CA ASP A 500 -14.64 1.55 31.13
C ASP A 500 -13.93 0.83 29.98
N THR A 501 -14.33 -0.42 29.72
CA THR A 501 -13.81 -1.23 28.61
C THR A 501 -14.18 -0.68 27.23
N ASN A 502 -15.10 0.27 27.14
CA ASN A 502 -15.48 0.97 25.90
C ASN A 502 -14.74 2.30 25.72
N SER A 503 -13.79 2.62 26.58
CA SER A 503 -13.00 3.84 26.46
C SER A 503 -12.14 3.79 25.19
N SER A 504 -12.13 4.89 24.44
CA SER A 504 -11.24 5.02 23.27
C SER A 504 -9.83 5.33 23.73
N GLU A 505 -8.88 4.47 23.39
CA GLU A 505 -7.45 4.76 23.55
C GLU A 505 -7.10 6.09 22.88
N ASN A 506 -6.17 6.84 23.46
CA ASN A 506 -5.69 8.13 22.96
C ASN A 506 -6.74 9.25 22.88
N SER A 507 -7.89 9.14 23.54
CA SER A 507 -8.95 10.18 23.55
C SER A 507 -8.43 11.54 24.05
N SER A 508 -7.51 11.54 25.01
CA SER A 508 -6.90 12.74 25.58
C SER A 508 -6.24 13.66 24.54
N MET A 509 -5.75 13.12 23.44
CA MET A 509 -5.20 13.96 22.33
C MET A 509 -6.25 14.91 21.72
N GLN A 510 -7.51 14.52 21.71
CA GLN A 510 -8.60 15.36 21.19
C GLN A 510 -9.23 16.21 22.28
N MET A 511 -9.42 15.64 23.45
CA MET A 511 -10.13 16.26 24.57
C MET A 511 -9.24 17.23 25.36
N GLY A 512 -7.91 17.12 25.27
CA GLY A 512 -6.97 17.93 26.06
C GLY A 512 -6.93 17.52 27.53
N THR A 513 -7.22 16.27 27.82
CA THR A 513 -7.20 15.65 29.15
C THR A 513 -5.90 14.88 29.38
N ASN A 514 -5.74 14.25 30.53
CA ASN A 514 -4.54 13.51 30.89
C ASN A 514 -4.85 12.03 31.22
N SER A 515 -5.68 11.39 30.38
CA SER A 515 -5.97 9.96 30.51
C SER A 515 -4.73 9.10 30.32
N THR A 516 -4.66 7.98 31.05
CA THR A 516 -3.61 6.96 30.87
C THR A 516 -3.94 5.96 29.76
N ALA A 517 -5.16 5.96 29.21
CA ALA A 517 -5.56 5.13 28.08
C ALA A 517 -4.76 5.50 26.81
N TYR A 518 -3.72 4.71 26.54
CA TYR A 518 -2.73 5.01 25.53
C TYR A 518 -2.29 3.78 24.74
N TYR A 519 -2.39 3.86 23.44
CA TYR A 519 -1.79 2.88 22.56
C TYR A 519 -1.35 3.49 21.23
N PHE A 520 -0.07 3.37 20.90
CA PHE A 520 0.49 3.64 19.57
C PHE A 520 1.46 2.54 19.15
N SER A 521 1.55 2.30 17.85
CA SER A 521 2.47 1.29 17.29
C SER A 521 3.95 1.56 17.59
N VAL A 522 4.30 2.81 17.87
CA VAL A 522 5.61 3.24 18.33
C VAL A 522 5.42 4.07 19.59
N ALA A 523 5.83 3.52 20.71
CA ALA A 523 5.90 4.20 21.99
C ALA A 523 7.37 4.35 22.43
N SER A 524 7.64 5.35 23.24
CA SER A 524 8.97 5.49 23.85
C SER A 524 9.28 4.29 24.75
N SER A 525 10.49 3.75 24.67
CA SER A 525 10.95 2.69 25.60
C SER A 525 10.86 3.09 27.07
N SER A 526 10.97 4.39 27.36
CA SER A 526 10.80 4.90 28.73
C SER A 526 9.37 4.68 29.25
N ILE A 527 8.35 4.74 28.39
CA ILE A 527 6.96 4.46 28.77
C ILE A 527 6.78 2.95 29.02
N ALA A 528 7.35 2.09 28.17
CA ALA A 528 7.30 0.65 28.37
C ALA A 528 7.98 0.26 29.69
N ASN A 529 9.20 0.77 29.92
CA ASN A 529 9.91 0.53 31.19
C ASN A 529 9.11 1.03 32.41
N PHE A 530 8.43 2.18 32.29
CA PHE A 530 7.56 2.69 33.37
C PHE A 530 6.39 1.74 33.65
N PHE A 531 5.74 1.19 32.62
CA PHE A 531 4.69 0.20 32.81
C PHE A 531 5.20 -1.05 33.51
N ASP A 532 6.36 -1.57 33.09
CA ASP A 532 6.95 -2.75 33.68
C ASP A 532 7.30 -2.53 35.17
N GLU A 533 7.93 -1.39 35.50
CA GLU A 533 8.31 -1.04 36.87
C GLU A 533 7.12 -0.77 37.78
N MET A 534 6.01 -0.24 37.22
CA MET A 534 4.81 0.10 37.98
C MET A 534 3.76 -1.02 37.98
N TYR A 535 4.06 -2.17 37.32
CA TYR A 535 3.12 -3.31 37.21
C TYR A 535 1.76 -2.92 36.58
N LEU A 536 1.80 -2.05 35.54
CA LEU A 536 0.62 -1.51 34.86
C LEU A 536 0.26 -2.31 33.59
N ASN A 537 0.70 -3.55 33.47
CA ASN A 537 0.46 -4.43 32.31
C ASN A 537 -0.89 -5.13 32.36
#